data_b3babecbe3d07da1e59c671ad928c7cb
#
_entry.id   b3babecbe3d07da1e59c671ad928c7cb
#
_cell.length_a   1.000
_cell.length_b   1.000
_cell.length_c   1.000
_cell.angle_alpha   90.00
_cell.angle_beta   90.00
_cell.angle_gamma   90.00
#
_symmetry.space_group_name_H-M   'P 1'
#
loop_
_entity.id
_entity.type
_entity.pdbx_description
1 polymer ?
#
loop_
_entity_poly.entity_id
_entity_poly.type
_entity_poly.pdbx_seq_one_letter_code
_entity_poly.pdbx_strand_id
1 'polypeptide(L)'
;MAKQYIDVLIDGKVYSLGGSETEGYVQQIATYLNGKIFQLKAQPGFLKMPEDYQSIMTYLNLADDYFKEKESAKALASDKESMEKETYRLKHEMVSTQMKLESLRNERTVSEEELE
;
A
#
# COMPACT_ATOMS: atom_id res chain seq x y z
N MET A 1 -30.65 1.53 14.56
CA MET A 1 -29.60 2.50 14.57
C MET A 1 -29.88 3.63 13.61
N ALA A 2 -29.69 4.83 14.08
CA ALA A 2 -29.95 6.00 13.25
C ALA A 2 -28.88 6.11 12.16
N LYS A 3 -29.31 6.26 10.93
CA LYS A 3 -28.41 6.60 9.84
C LYS A 3 -27.92 8.03 10.05
N GLN A 4 -26.63 8.23 9.92
CA GLN A 4 -26.06 9.56 9.93
C GLN A 4 -26.06 10.09 8.49
N TYR A 5 -26.44 11.35 8.35
CA TYR A 5 -26.35 12.04 7.07
C TYR A 5 -25.17 13.00 7.13
N ILE A 6 -24.31 12.91 6.13
CA ILE A 6 -23.09 13.70 6.05
C ILE A 6 -23.15 14.52 4.77
N ASP A 7 -22.97 15.83 4.90
CA ASP A 7 -22.92 16.72 3.76
C ASP A 7 -21.51 16.73 3.18
N VAL A 8 -21.40 16.45 1.90
CA VAL A 8 -20.12 16.44 1.19
C VAL A 8 -20.19 17.31 -0.04
N LEU A 9 -19.11 18.01 -0.31
CA LEU A 9 -18.94 18.80 -1.53
C LEU A 9 -18.23 17.95 -2.57
N ILE A 10 -18.91 17.67 -3.68
CA ILE A 10 -18.35 16.90 -4.78
C ILE A 10 -18.59 17.68 -6.08
N ASP A 11 -17.52 18.00 -6.75
CA ASP A 11 -17.56 18.74 -8.02
C ASP A 11 -18.44 20.00 -7.93
N GLY A 12 -18.26 20.77 -6.85
CA GLY A 12 -18.95 22.04 -6.66
C GLY A 12 -20.39 21.93 -6.17
N LYS A 13 -20.89 20.73 -5.92
CA LYS A 13 -22.26 20.50 -5.44
C LYS A 13 -22.25 19.80 -4.08
N VAL A 14 -23.17 20.20 -3.21
CA VAL A 14 -23.32 19.59 -1.89
C VAL A 14 -24.31 18.44 -1.98
N TYR A 15 -23.90 17.27 -1.48
CA TYR A 15 -24.73 16.08 -1.41
C TYR A 15 -24.85 15.66 0.04
N SER A 16 -26.07 15.32 0.46
CA SER A 16 -26.30 14.76 1.79
C SER A 16 -26.37 13.24 1.65
N LEU A 17 -25.37 12.55 2.19
CA LEU A 17 -25.23 11.11 2.04
C LEU A 17 -25.50 10.41 3.35
N GLY A 18 -26.37 9.39 3.32
CA GLY A 18 -26.64 8.55 4.47
C GLY A 18 -25.76 7.33 4.46
N GLY A 19 -25.30 6.93 5.64
CA GLY A 19 -24.48 5.73 5.77
C GLY A 19 -23.99 5.51 7.17
N SER A 20 -23.22 4.45 7.38
CA SER A 20 -22.64 4.05 8.64
C SER A 20 -21.19 4.49 8.80
N GLU A 21 -20.59 5.05 7.76
CA GLU A 21 -19.21 5.47 7.78
C GLU A 21 -19.01 6.75 8.57
N THR A 22 -17.80 6.98 9.08
CA THR A 22 -17.48 8.19 9.81
C THR A 22 -17.40 9.39 8.86
N GLU A 23 -17.69 10.58 9.39
CA GLU A 23 -17.60 11.81 8.62
C GLU A 23 -16.19 12.03 8.06
N GLY A 24 -15.15 11.77 8.88
CA GLY A 24 -13.77 11.92 8.45
C GLY A 24 -13.42 11.04 7.25
N TYR A 25 -13.89 9.81 7.27
CA TYR A 25 -13.68 8.87 6.16
C TYR A 25 -14.39 9.33 4.89
N VAL A 26 -15.65 9.75 5.02
CA VAL A 26 -16.43 10.23 3.87
C VAL A 26 -15.81 11.47 3.27
N GLN A 27 -15.31 12.40 4.10
CA GLN A 27 -14.63 13.61 3.63
C GLN A 27 -13.30 13.26 2.93
N GLN A 28 -12.61 12.25 3.39
CA GLN A 28 -11.39 11.76 2.74
C GLN A 28 -11.68 11.22 1.34
N ILE A 29 -12.75 10.45 1.20
CA ILE A 29 -13.22 9.94 -0.10
C ILE A 29 -13.58 11.10 -1.03
N ALA A 30 -14.30 12.09 -0.50
CA ALA A 30 -14.71 13.27 -1.28
C ALA A 30 -13.50 14.07 -1.78
N THR A 31 -12.48 14.23 -0.93
CA THR A 31 -11.25 14.93 -1.30
C THR A 31 -10.53 14.21 -2.44
N TYR A 32 -10.41 12.89 -2.35
CA TYR A 32 -9.80 12.08 -3.40
C TYR A 32 -10.58 12.22 -4.71
N LEU A 33 -11.89 12.09 -4.63
CA LEU A 33 -12.77 12.17 -5.81
C LEU A 33 -12.69 13.55 -6.46
N ASN A 34 -12.74 14.61 -5.68
CA ASN A 34 -12.61 15.99 -6.19
C ASN A 34 -11.28 16.21 -6.90
N GLY A 35 -10.19 15.70 -6.34
CA GLY A 35 -8.88 15.77 -6.97
C GLY A 35 -8.85 15.04 -8.31
N LYS A 36 -9.48 13.88 -8.38
CA LYS A 36 -9.58 13.10 -9.61
C LYS A 36 -10.39 13.83 -10.68
N ILE A 37 -11.52 14.36 -10.31
CA ILE A 37 -12.39 15.12 -11.22
C ILE A 37 -11.64 16.34 -11.74
N PHE A 38 -10.93 17.05 -10.86
CA PHE A 38 -10.13 18.19 -11.25
C PHE A 38 -9.07 17.82 -12.29
N GLN A 39 -8.36 16.73 -12.10
CA GLN A 39 -7.36 16.23 -13.04
C GLN A 39 -7.95 15.87 -14.39
N LEU A 40 -9.12 15.21 -14.38
CA LEU A 40 -9.80 14.83 -15.61
C LEU A 40 -10.30 16.04 -16.39
N LYS A 41 -10.85 17.03 -15.71
CA LYS A 41 -11.32 18.27 -16.34
C LYS A 41 -10.18 19.07 -16.97
N ALA A 42 -8.97 18.92 -16.47
CA ALA A 42 -7.79 19.55 -17.04
C ALA A 42 -7.30 18.87 -18.32
N GLN A 43 -7.77 17.66 -18.61
CA GLN A 43 -7.40 16.94 -19.82
C GLN A 43 -8.01 17.60 -21.06
N PRO A 44 -7.24 17.76 -22.15
CA PRO A 44 -7.79 18.33 -23.38
C PRO A 44 -8.96 17.52 -23.91
N GLY A 45 -10.05 18.19 -24.20
CA GLY A 45 -11.25 17.57 -24.78
C GLY A 45 -12.21 16.95 -23.79
N PHE A 46 -11.86 16.80 -22.51
CA PHE A 46 -12.75 16.19 -21.52
C PHE A 46 -14.06 16.98 -21.37
N LEU A 47 -13.96 18.30 -21.22
CA LEU A 47 -15.14 19.15 -21.06
C LEU A 47 -15.98 19.26 -22.32
N LYS A 48 -15.44 18.89 -23.47
CA LYS A 48 -16.17 18.86 -24.74
C LYS A 48 -16.99 17.60 -24.92
N MET A 49 -16.77 16.58 -24.09
CA MET A 49 -17.54 15.35 -24.15
C MET A 49 -18.93 15.56 -23.53
N PRO A 50 -19.95 14.81 -23.96
CA PRO A 50 -21.24 14.80 -23.29
C PRO A 50 -21.10 14.42 -21.81
N GLU A 51 -22.00 14.89 -20.94
CA GLU A 51 -21.93 14.65 -19.50
C GLU A 51 -21.90 13.16 -19.13
N ASP A 52 -22.66 12.32 -19.84
CA ASP A 52 -22.68 10.89 -19.60
C ASP A 52 -21.32 10.26 -19.90
N TYR A 53 -20.64 10.71 -20.96
CA TYR A 53 -19.28 10.24 -21.26
C TYR A 53 -18.27 10.72 -20.23
N GLN A 54 -18.41 11.97 -19.76
CA GLN A 54 -17.57 12.48 -18.69
C GLN A 54 -17.68 11.62 -17.44
N SER A 55 -18.92 11.25 -17.06
CA SER A 55 -19.16 10.39 -15.91
C SER A 55 -18.55 9.00 -16.09
N ILE A 56 -18.74 8.40 -17.26
CA ILE A 56 -18.17 7.08 -17.55
C ILE A 56 -16.64 7.11 -17.51
N MET A 57 -16.01 8.14 -18.09
CA MET A 57 -14.57 8.29 -18.03
C MET A 57 -14.06 8.44 -16.59
N THR A 58 -14.81 9.15 -15.76
CA THR A 58 -14.48 9.29 -14.34
C THR A 58 -14.55 7.94 -13.65
N TYR A 59 -15.61 7.17 -13.86
CA TYR A 59 -15.78 5.84 -13.26
C TYR A 59 -14.68 4.88 -13.71
N LEU A 60 -14.36 4.88 -14.99
CA LEU A 60 -13.29 4.02 -15.52
C LEU A 60 -11.94 4.39 -14.91
N ASN A 61 -11.68 5.68 -14.73
CA ASN A 61 -10.44 6.15 -14.13
C ASN A 61 -10.32 5.72 -12.67
N LEU A 62 -11.42 5.83 -11.92
CA LEU A 62 -11.47 5.38 -10.52
C LEU A 62 -11.26 3.87 -10.41
N ALA A 63 -11.89 3.10 -11.28
CA ALA A 63 -11.71 1.65 -11.31
C ALA A 63 -10.28 1.27 -11.68
N ASP A 64 -9.68 1.98 -12.64
CA ASP A 64 -8.29 1.78 -13.02
C ASP A 64 -7.35 2.03 -11.84
N ASP A 65 -7.54 3.13 -11.11
CA ASP A 65 -6.77 3.43 -9.90
C ASP A 65 -6.89 2.32 -8.87
N TYR A 66 -8.10 1.81 -8.66
CA TYR A 66 -8.34 0.72 -7.72
C TYR A 66 -7.54 -0.54 -8.10
N PHE A 67 -7.61 -0.94 -9.36
CA PHE A 67 -6.91 -2.16 -9.79
C PHE A 67 -5.40 -1.99 -9.78
N LYS A 68 -4.89 -0.82 -10.12
CA LYS A 68 -3.46 -0.52 -10.03
C LYS A 68 -2.96 -0.55 -8.59
N GLU A 69 -3.73 0.02 -7.67
CA GLU A 69 -3.41 0.00 -6.25
C GLU A 69 -3.41 -1.43 -5.71
N LYS A 70 -4.37 -2.24 -6.12
CA LYS A 70 -4.47 -3.64 -5.74
C LYS A 70 -3.26 -4.45 -6.24
N GLU A 71 -2.83 -4.18 -7.47
CA GLU A 71 -1.63 -4.80 -8.06
C GLU A 71 -0.38 -4.40 -7.28
N SER A 72 -0.22 -3.11 -6.97
CA SER A 72 0.88 -2.59 -6.16
C SER A 72 0.93 -3.24 -4.78
N ALA A 73 -0.21 -3.35 -4.12
CA ALA A 73 -0.29 -3.96 -2.80
C ALA A 73 0.13 -5.44 -2.85
N LYS A 74 -0.28 -6.14 -3.91
CA LYS A 74 0.06 -7.54 -4.13
C LYS A 74 1.58 -7.70 -4.37
N ALA A 75 2.16 -6.82 -5.16
CA ALA A 75 3.60 -6.83 -5.42
C ALA A 75 4.39 -6.55 -4.14
N LEU A 76 3.95 -5.57 -3.35
CA LEU A 76 4.58 -5.26 -2.05
C LEU A 76 4.51 -6.43 -1.08
N ALA A 77 3.37 -7.13 -1.02
CA ALA A 77 3.21 -8.30 -0.16
C ALA A 77 4.17 -9.42 -0.58
N SER A 78 4.33 -9.63 -1.89
CA SER A 78 5.25 -10.62 -2.44
C SER A 78 6.71 -10.25 -2.12
N ASP A 79 7.08 -8.98 -2.29
CA ASP A 79 8.42 -8.49 -1.98
C ASP A 79 8.73 -8.64 -0.49
N LYS A 80 7.77 -8.31 0.37
CA LYS A 80 7.91 -8.46 1.82
C LYS A 80 8.17 -9.91 2.19
N GLU A 81 7.41 -10.84 1.61
CA GLU A 81 7.60 -12.28 1.84
C GLU A 81 9.00 -12.73 1.43
N SER A 82 9.46 -12.29 0.26
CA SER A 82 10.80 -12.60 -0.23
C SER A 82 11.87 -12.06 0.69
N MET A 83 11.71 -10.83 1.17
CA MET A 83 12.65 -10.20 2.11
C MET A 83 12.68 -10.92 3.45
N GLU A 84 11.54 -11.37 3.95
CA GLU A 84 11.45 -12.12 5.20
C GLU A 84 12.18 -13.47 5.09
N LYS A 85 12.01 -14.16 3.96
CA LYS A 85 12.73 -15.41 3.69
C LYS A 85 14.23 -15.19 3.61
N GLU A 86 14.66 -14.12 2.95
CA GLU A 86 16.09 -13.78 2.83
C GLU A 86 16.68 -13.42 4.19
N THR A 87 15.96 -12.66 5.01
CA THR A 87 16.37 -12.31 6.36
C THR A 87 16.55 -13.58 7.21
N TYR A 88 15.60 -14.50 7.12
CA TYR A 88 15.67 -15.77 7.85
C TYR A 88 16.92 -16.57 7.43
N ARG A 89 17.15 -16.68 6.13
CA ARG A 89 18.31 -17.40 5.59
C ARG A 89 19.63 -16.80 6.08
N LEU A 90 19.73 -15.47 6.04
CA LEU A 90 20.95 -14.78 6.49
C LEU A 90 21.19 -14.95 7.99
N LYS A 91 20.16 -14.91 8.80
CA LYS A 91 20.27 -15.15 10.25
C LYS A 91 20.75 -16.57 10.53
N HIS A 92 20.22 -17.54 9.79
CA HIS A 92 20.63 -18.92 9.92
C HIS A 92 22.10 -19.12 9.56
N GLU A 93 22.54 -18.52 8.46
CA GLU A 93 23.94 -18.56 8.05
C GLU A 93 24.85 -17.91 9.07
N MET A 94 24.44 -16.80 9.66
CA MET A 94 25.20 -16.09 10.67
C MET A 94 25.42 -16.97 11.92
N VAL A 95 24.35 -17.62 12.38
CA VAL A 95 24.44 -18.53 13.52
C VAL A 95 25.38 -19.70 13.21
N SER A 96 25.22 -20.29 12.03
CA SER A 96 26.07 -21.41 11.58
C SER A 96 27.55 -21.00 11.53
N THR A 97 27.84 -19.81 11.01
CA THR A 97 29.20 -19.29 10.95
C THR A 97 29.78 -19.04 12.34
N GLN A 98 28.99 -18.49 13.26
CA GLN A 98 29.41 -18.28 14.65
C GLN A 98 29.74 -19.60 15.34
N MET A 99 28.90 -20.63 15.13
CA MET A 99 29.17 -21.96 15.72
C MET A 99 30.44 -22.57 15.18
N LYS A 100 30.72 -22.43 13.89
CA LYS A 100 31.99 -22.88 13.29
C LYS A 100 33.17 -22.14 13.87
N LEU A 101 33.06 -20.83 14.03
CA LEU A 101 34.13 -20.00 14.60
C LEU A 101 34.43 -20.39 16.04
N GLU A 102 33.40 -20.62 16.85
CA GLU A 102 33.57 -21.07 18.23
C GLU A 102 34.22 -22.44 18.29
N SER A 103 33.82 -23.37 17.42
CA SER A 103 34.43 -24.69 17.33
C SER A 103 35.93 -24.62 17.01
N LEU A 104 36.29 -23.78 16.03
CA LEU A 104 37.69 -23.56 15.66
C LEU A 104 38.50 -22.94 16.78
N ARG A 105 37.88 -21.99 17.51
CA ARG A 105 38.52 -21.36 18.66
C ARG A 105 38.79 -22.38 19.77
N ASN A 106 37.86 -23.25 20.05
CA ASN A 106 37.97 -24.29 21.06
C ASN A 106 39.07 -25.32 20.68
N GLU A 107 39.12 -25.73 19.43
CA GLU A 107 40.18 -26.61 18.93
C GLU A 107 41.56 -25.98 19.09
N ARG A 108 41.67 -24.71 18.79
CA ARG A 108 42.93 -23.97 18.94
C ARG A 108 43.36 -23.91 20.41
N THR A 109 42.42 -23.64 21.32
CA THR A 109 42.70 -23.61 22.77
C THR A 109 43.21 -24.96 23.27
N VAL A 110 42.54 -26.04 22.87
CA VAL A 110 42.95 -27.40 23.24
C VAL A 110 44.34 -27.71 22.71
N SER A 111 44.68 -27.37 21.48
CA SER A 111 45.98 -27.55 20.90
C SER A 111 47.08 -26.78 21.66
N GLU A 112 46.78 -25.56 22.07
CA GLU A 112 47.72 -24.75 22.85
C GLU A 112 47.97 -25.38 24.25
N GLU A 113 46.94 -25.91 24.89
CA GLU A 113 47.05 -26.59 26.18
C GLU A 113 47.85 -27.88 26.06
N GLU A 114 47.70 -28.65 24.98
CA GLU A 114 48.44 -29.85 24.74
C GLU A 114 49.95 -29.59 24.51
N LEU A 115 50.32 -28.42 24.03
CA LEU A 115 51.71 -28.02 23.79
C LEU A 115 52.43 -27.60 25.08
N GLU A 116 51.69 -27.28 26.11
CA GLU A 116 52.26 -26.98 27.42
C GLU A 116 52.54 -28.28 28.20
#